data_8e3ea67aae504e67557216c8906989c1
#
_entry.id   8e3ea67aae504e67557216c8906989c1
#
_cell.length_a   1.000
_cell.length_b   1.000
_cell.length_c   1.000
_cell.angle_alpha   90.00
_cell.angle_beta   90.00
_cell.angle_gamma   90.00
#
_symmetry.space_group_name_H-M   'P 1'
#
loop_
_entity.id
_entity.type
_entity.pdbx_description
1 polymer ?
#
loop_
_entity_poly.entity_id
_entity_poly.type
_entity_poly.pdbx_seq_one_letter_code
_entity_poly.pdbx_strand_id
1 'polypeptide(L)'
;MRTKTIGVILAAVFATLALGSVFAAAASAAPQWKFDGTALSGEEDILGAAVSSSMTIPGMTTTCEHFLYNMTIENSGGSGKGDIEELPLFECHTNTAACTVEAIEARNLPWPTHLTTVSSKQYLFIEGIEVGILYGGEECALGEVEVPVKGTAGGLISNETESATFNSSTFSATGAKLKVGSTSIEWNGVFPTEAFEWHREESISVG
;
A
#
# COMPACT_ATOMS: atom_id res chain seq x y z
N MET A 1 -74.47 21.19 -1.41
CA MET A 1 -73.27 21.54 -0.65
C MET A 1 -72.42 20.29 -0.38
N ARG A 2 -71.47 19.98 -1.25
CA ARG A 2 -70.42 18.96 -1.03
C ARG A 2 -69.54 18.92 -2.29
N THR A 3 -68.57 19.83 -2.39
CA THR A 3 -67.45 19.68 -3.36
C THR A 3 -66.40 20.75 -3.00
N LYS A 4 -65.55 20.52 -2.02
CA LYS A 4 -64.33 21.34 -1.79
C LYS A 4 -63.23 20.66 -0.97
N THR A 5 -63.14 19.33 -0.92
CA THR A 5 -62.11 18.71 -0.07
C THR A 5 -61.17 17.72 -0.80
N ILE A 6 -61.21 17.65 -2.12
CA ILE A 6 -60.38 16.70 -2.89
C ILE A 6 -59.10 17.36 -3.49
N GLY A 7 -59.02 18.69 -3.50
CA GLY A 7 -57.93 19.43 -4.15
C GLY A 7 -56.65 19.60 -3.34
N VAL A 8 -56.63 19.34 -2.04
CA VAL A 8 -55.51 19.67 -1.17
C VAL A 8 -54.58 18.47 -0.90
N ILE A 9 -55.07 17.24 -1.08
CA ILE A 9 -54.29 16.01 -0.79
C ILE A 9 -53.31 15.67 -1.93
N LEU A 10 -53.60 16.07 -3.17
CA LEU A 10 -52.70 15.76 -4.30
C LEU A 10 -51.45 16.67 -4.38
N ALA A 11 -51.49 17.84 -3.78
CA ALA A 11 -50.30 18.75 -3.79
C ALA A 11 -49.21 18.38 -2.78
N ALA A 12 -49.58 17.64 -1.72
CA ALA A 12 -48.61 17.26 -0.68
C ALA A 12 -47.78 16.02 -1.03
N VAL A 13 -48.24 15.16 -1.95
CA VAL A 13 -47.53 13.93 -2.34
C VAL A 13 -46.45 14.21 -3.39
N PHE A 14 -46.54 15.27 -4.17
CA PHE A 14 -45.52 15.64 -5.17
C PHE A 14 -44.35 16.41 -4.55
N ALA A 15 -44.50 17.04 -3.38
CA ALA A 15 -43.41 17.78 -2.74
C ALA A 15 -42.43 16.87 -1.97
N THR A 16 -42.83 15.66 -1.63
CA THR A 16 -41.93 14.71 -0.92
C THR A 16 -41.11 13.84 -1.84
N LEU A 17 -41.43 13.77 -3.15
CA LEU A 17 -40.62 13.04 -4.13
C LEU A 17 -39.48 13.87 -4.76
N ALA A 18 -39.51 15.19 -4.59
CA ALA A 18 -38.50 16.08 -5.16
C ALA A 18 -37.30 16.35 -4.23
N LEU A 19 -37.37 15.95 -2.94
CA LEU A 19 -36.29 16.13 -1.97
C LEU A 19 -35.45 14.88 -1.71
N GLY A 20 -35.79 13.75 -2.36
CA GLY A 20 -35.10 12.45 -2.19
C GLY A 20 -33.93 12.20 -3.13
N SER A 21 -33.61 13.11 -4.05
CA SER A 21 -32.65 12.83 -5.13
C SER A 21 -31.33 13.63 -5.10
N VAL A 22 -30.97 14.26 -3.99
CA VAL A 22 -29.80 15.14 -3.95
C VAL A 22 -28.63 14.61 -3.13
N PHE A 23 -28.72 13.42 -2.54
CA PHE A 23 -27.58 12.75 -1.90
C PHE A 23 -27.31 11.37 -2.50
N ALA A 24 -27.24 11.27 -3.83
CA ALA A 24 -26.31 10.32 -4.39
C ALA A 24 -24.92 10.90 -4.09
N ALA A 25 -24.34 10.53 -2.94
CA ALA A 25 -22.91 10.68 -2.78
C ALA A 25 -22.30 10.07 -4.04
N ALA A 26 -21.62 10.87 -4.85
CA ALA A 26 -20.86 10.36 -5.97
C ALA A 26 -19.99 9.26 -5.35
N ALA A 27 -20.32 7.99 -5.63
CA ALA A 27 -19.44 6.90 -5.26
C ALA A 27 -18.14 7.24 -5.96
N SER A 28 -17.14 7.66 -5.17
CA SER A 28 -15.80 7.90 -5.70
C SER A 28 -15.41 6.61 -6.41
N ALA A 29 -15.09 6.69 -7.69
CA ALA A 29 -14.59 5.54 -8.41
C ALA A 29 -13.42 4.96 -7.61
N ALA A 30 -13.35 3.64 -7.52
CA ALA A 30 -12.22 3.00 -6.88
C ALA A 30 -10.92 3.41 -7.60
N PRO A 31 -9.81 3.63 -6.88
CA PRO A 31 -8.56 4.02 -7.50
C PRO A 31 -8.06 2.92 -8.44
N GLN A 32 -7.52 3.32 -9.58
CA GLN A 32 -7.06 2.43 -10.64
C GLN A 32 -5.62 2.76 -11.02
N TRP A 33 -4.87 1.75 -11.46
CA TRP A 33 -3.57 1.93 -12.10
C TRP A 33 -3.74 2.56 -13.48
N LYS A 34 -2.83 3.45 -13.82
CA LYS A 34 -2.81 4.15 -15.11
C LYS A 34 -1.39 4.18 -15.65
N PHE A 35 -1.25 3.92 -16.95
CA PHE A 35 -0.06 4.19 -17.73
C PHE A 35 -0.31 5.45 -18.57
N ASP A 36 0.58 6.43 -18.47
CA ASP A 36 0.45 7.72 -19.16
C ASP A 36 -0.95 8.35 -19.04
N GLY A 37 -1.54 8.22 -17.84
CA GLY A 37 -2.88 8.74 -17.54
C GLY A 37 -4.05 7.92 -18.08
N THR A 38 -3.80 6.80 -18.79
CA THR A 38 -4.83 5.89 -19.29
C THR A 38 -4.99 4.71 -18.32
N ALA A 39 -6.23 4.37 -17.95
CA ALA A 39 -6.47 3.23 -17.09
C ALA A 39 -5.93 1.95 -17.73
N LEU A 40 -5.19 1.17 -16.94
CA LEU A 40 -4.61 -0.09 -17.34
C LEU A 40 -5.71 -1.08 -17.77
N SER A 41 -5.51 -1.71 -18.93
CA SER A 41 -6.40 -2.75 -19.46
C SER A 41 -5.63 -4.06 -19.53
N GLY A 42 -5.80 -4.91 -18.54
CA GLY A 42 -5.08 -6.18 -18.44
C GLY A 42 -4.15 -6.19 -17.23
N GLU A 43 -3.27 -7.17 -17.21
CA GLU A 43 -2.23 -7.35 -16.21
C GLU A 43 -0.89 -6.91 -16.80
N GLU A 44 -0.07 -6.25 -16.00
CA GLU A 44 1.27 -5.81 -16.38
C GLU A 44 2.26 -6.09 -15.25
N ASP A 45 3.48 -6.48 -15.62
CA ASP A 45 4.59 -6.69 -14.72
C ASP A 45 5.39 -5.40 -14.54
N ILE A 46 5.66 -5.05 -13.29
CA ILE A 46 6.49 -3.89 -12.93
C ILE A 46 7.73 -4.38 -12.20
N LEU A 47 8.89 -4.00 -12.71
CA LEU A 47 10.15 -4.13 -11.99
C LEU A 47 10.55 -2.74 -11.46
N GLY A 48 10.72 -2.63 -10.16
CA GLY A 48 11.17 -1.38 -9.54
C GLY A 48 12.44 -1.57 -8.71
N ALA A 49 13.17 -0.47 -8.55
CA ALA A 49 14.32 -0.39 -7.67
C ALA A 49 14.16 0.78 -6.72
N ALA A 50 14.45 0.58 -5.45
CA ALA A 50 14.39 1.62 -4.45
C ALA A 50 15.70 1.76 -3.69
N VAL A 51 15.97 2.97 -3.25
CA VAL A 51 17.11 3.32 -2.43
C VAL A 51 16.64 3.46 -0.98
N SER A 52 17.23 2.70 -0.09
CA SER A 52 17.01 2.74 1.35
C SER A 52 15.60 2.35 1.83
N SER A 53 15.57 1.31 2.62
CA SER A 53 14.42 0.87 3.40
C SER A 53 14.88 0.57 4.82
N SER A 54 14.09 0.93 5.83
CA SER A 54 14.45 0.63 7.21
C SER A 54 13.28 0.04 8.00
N MET A 55 13.59 -0.94 8.84
CA MET A 55 12.67 -1.51 9.82
C MET A 55 13.21 -1.30 11.22
N THR A 56 12.38 -0.76 12.10
CA THR A 56 12.74 -0.54 13.50
C THR A 56 11.98 -1.52 14.40
N ILE A 57 12.72 -2.43 15.01
CA ILE A 57 12.25 -3.31 16.09
C ILE A 57 12.69 -2.72 17.44
N PRO A 58 12.15 -3.16 18.59
CA PRO A 58 12.57 -2.64 19.87
C PRO A 58 14.08 -2.77 20.10
N GLY A 59 14.75 -1.63 20.18
CA GLY A 59 16.19 -1.53 20.44
C GLY A 59 17.10 -1.59 19.21
N MET A 60 16.59 -1.84 18.02
CA MET A 60 17.42 -1.94 16.83
C MET A 60 16.72 -1.50 15.55
N THR A 61 17.43 -0.82 14.68
CA THR A 61 16.97 -0.49 13.33
C THR A 61 17.83 -1.22 12.31
N THR A 62 17.19 -1.93 11.40
CA THR A 62 17.81 -2.53 10.23
C THR A 62 17.54 -1.64 9.03
N THR A 63 18.58 -1.27 8.31
CA THR A 63 18.51 -0.50 7.06
C THR A 63 19.09 -1.33 5.93
N CYS A 64 18.39 -1.39 4.81
CA CYS A 64 18.90 -1.93 3.55
C CYS A 64 19.08 -0.76 2.57
N GLU A 65 20.27 -0.65 1.98
CA GLU A 65 20.61 0.47 1.09
C GLU A 65 19.86 0.38 -0.25
N HIS A 66 19.59 -0.85 -0.70
CA HIS A 66 18.90 -1.11 -1.94
C HIS A 66 17.90 -2.25 -1.79
N PHE A 67 16.79 -2.16 -2.51
CA PHE A 67 15.94 -3.30 -2.76
C PHE A 67 15.34 -3.20 -4.17
N LEU A 68 15.09 -4.37 -4.75
CA LEU A 68 14.32 -4.50 -5.98
C LEU A 68 12.96 -5.07 -5.62
N TYR A 69 11.99 -4.86 -6.49
CA TYR A 69 10.72 -5.58 -6.39
C TYR A 69 10.21 -5.89 -7.79
N ASN A 70 9.58 -7.05 -7.92
CA ASN A 70 8.76 -7.41 -9.05
C ASN A 70 7.32 -7.46 -8.57
N MET A 71 6.43 -6.76 -9.26
CA MET A 71 5.02 -6.66 -8.90
C MET A 71 4.17 -6.75 -10.16
N THR A 72 3.15 -7.61 -10.14
CA THR A 72 2.06 -7.56 -11.11
C THR A 72 1.05 -6.50 -10.71
N ILE A 73 0.46 -5.81 -11.68
CA ILE A 73 -0.65 -4.87 -11.45
C ILE A 73 -1.78 -5.08 -12.45
N GLU A 74 -3.01 -4.86 -12.01
CA GLU A 74 -4.22 -4.95 -12.83
C GLU A 74 -5.34 -4.05 -12.27
N ASN A 75 -6.38 -3.82 -13.09
CA ASN A 75 -7.61 -3.13 -12.68
C ASN A 75 -8.83 -4.04 -12.67
N SER A 76 -8.69 -5.29 -12.24
CA SER A 76 -9.79 -6.23 -12.23
C SER A 76 -10.91 -5.80 -11.26
N GLY A 77 -12.15 -5.93 -11.70
CA GLY A 77 -13.32 -5.49 -10.91
C GLY A 77 -13.43 -3.97 -10.73
N GLY A 78 -12.71 -3.17 -11.53
CA GLY A 78 -12.78 -1.71 -11.51
C GLY A 78 -11.96 -1.02 -10.44
N SER A 79 -11.03 -1.75 -9.78
CA SER A 79 -10.07 -1.21 -8.80
C SER A 79 -8.67 -1.75 -9.05
N GLY A 80 -7.65 -0.94 -8.75
CA GLY A 80 -6.26 -1.35 -8.87
C GLY A 80 -5.90 -2.40 -7.83
N LYS A 81 -5.30 -3.48 -8.29
CA LYS A 81 -4.78 -4.62 -7.51
C LYS A 81 -3.44 -5.05 -8.07
N GLY A 82 -2.84 -6.03 -7.43
CA GLY A 82 -1.63 -6.66 -7.89
C GLY A 82 -1.04 -7.60 -6.85
N ASP A 83 0.12 -8.11 -7.15
CA ASP A 83 0.85 -9.02 -6.27
C ASP A 83 2.34 -8.67 -6.30
N ILE A 84 2.99 -8.62 -5.14
CA ILE A 84 4.45 -8.54 -5.07
C ILE A 84 4.99 -9.95 -5.20
N GLU A 85 5.64 -10.23 -6.32
CA GLU A 85 6.18 -11.54 -6.67
C GLU A 85 7.58 -11.77 -6.11
N GLU A 86 8.38 -10.72 -6.04
CA GLU A 86 9.76 -10.76 -5.55
C GLU A 86 10.12 -9.47 -4.81
N LEU A 87 10.93 -9.59 -3.75
CA LEU A 87 11.44 -8.47 -2.98
C LEU A 87 12.83 -8.78 -2.42
N PRO A 88 13.88 -8.88 -3.25
CA PRO A 88 15.24 -8.99 -2.77
C PRO A 88 15.73 -7.68 -2.15
N LEU A 89 16.36 -7.78 -0.97
CA LEU A 89 16.94 -6.68 -0.22
C LEU A 89 18.47 -6.85 -0.14
N PHE A 90 19.20 -5.76 -0.30
CA PHE A 90 20.66 -5.79 -0.42
C PHE A 90 21.33 -4.79 0.52
N GLU A 91 22.59 -5.08 0.87
CA GLU A 91 23.44 -4.21 1.70
C GLU A 91 22.75 -3.80 2.99
N CYS A 92 22.17 -4.80 3.68
CA CYS A 92 21.45 -4.58 4.93
C CYS A 92 22.40 -4.55 6.12
N HIS A 93 22.22 -3.56 6.98
CA HIS A 93 23.02 -3.40 8.20
C HIS A 93 22.13 -2.93 9.37
N THR A 94 22.66 -3.04 10.59
CA THR A 94 21.97 -2.54 11.78
C THR A 94 22.58 -1.21 12.24
N ASN A 95 21.84 -0.45 13.05
CA ASN A 95 22.32 0.76 13.69
C ASN A 95 23.23 0.50 14.90
N THR A 96 23.54 -0.76 15.21
CA THR A 96 24.46 -1.16 16.26
C THR A 96 25.58 -2.03 15.70
N ALA A 97 26.82 -1.65 15.95
CA ALA A 97 28.00 -2.38 15.44
C ALA A 97 28.14 -3.80 16.02
N ALA A 98 27.48 -4.08 17.14
CA ALA A 98 27.49 -5.39 17.79
C ALA A 98 26.66 -6.44 17.04
N CYS A 99 25.70 -6.02 16.20
CA CYS A 99 24.82 -6.92 15.46
C CYS A 99 25.02 -6.76 13.96
N THR A 100 25.08 -7.89 13.26
CA THR A 100 25.11 -7.96 11.80
C THR A 100 23.78 -8.50 11.26
N VAL A 101 23.43 -8.16 10.03
CA VAL A 101 22.37 -8.82 9.29
C VAL A 101 23.01 -9.91 8.44
N GLU A 102 22.77 -11.17 8.81
CA GLU A 102 23.35 -12.33 8.12
C GLU A 102 22.51 -12.72 6.91
N ALA A 103 21.17 -12.60 7.02
CA ALA A 103 20.25 -12.83 5.93
C ALA A 103 18.95 -12.04 6.15
N ILE A 104 18.30 -11.71 5.05
CA ILE A 104 16.95 -11.15 5.05
C ILE A 104 16.18 -11.74 3.86
N GLU A 105 15.00 -12.30 4.14
CA GLU A 105 14.23 -13.04 3.14
C GLU A 105 12.76 -12.65 3.18
N ALA A 106 12.21 -12.27 2.04
CA ALA A 106 10.77 -12.21 1.83
C ALA A 106 10.21 -13.63 1.69
N ARG A 107 9.13 -13.93 2.38
CA ARG A 107 8.52 -15.27 2.46
C ARG A 107 7.06 -15.24 2.10
N ASN A 108 6.54 -16.40 1.71
CA ASN A 108 5.13 -16.59 1.36
C ASN A 108 4.68 -15.62 0.25
N LEU A 109 5.58 -15.27 -0.65
CA LEU A 109 5.24 -14.57 -1.89
C LEU A 109 4.34 -15.48 -2.77
N PRO A 110 3.45 -14.89 -3.58
CA PRO A 110 3.24 -13.46 -3.76
C PRO A 110 2.45 -12.81 -2.63
N TRP A 111 2.68 -11.51 -2.38
CA TRP A 111 1.90 -10.73 -1.42
C TRP A 111 0.86 -9.90 -2.13
N PRO A 112 -0.45 -10.14 -1.89
CA PRO A 112 -1.51 -9.38 -2.51
C PRO A 112 -1.41 -7.88 -2.21
N THR A 113 -1.68 -7.07 -3.23
CA THR A 113 -1.75 -5.62 -3.11
C THR A 113 -3.09 -5.10 -3.62
N HIS A 114 -3.49 -3.95 -3.10
CA HIS A 114 -4.62 -3.22 -3.64
C HIS A 114 -4.50 -1.73 -3.40
N LEU A 115 -5.13 -0.97 -4.28
CA LEU A 115 -5.26 0.48 -4.12
C LEU A 115 -6.46 0.78 -3.22
N THR A 116 -6.30 1.76 -2.32
CA THR A 116 -7.38 2.24 -1.47
C THR A 116 -7.35 3.74 -1.34
N THR A 117 -8.50 4.35 -1.09
CA THR A 117 -8.62 5.79 -0.83
C THR A 117 -8.99 6.02 0.63
N VAL A 118 -8.15 6.79 1.34
CA VAL A 118 -8.41 7.21 2.73
C VAL A 118 -8.31 8.72 2.80
N SER A 119 -9.38 9.38 3.22
CA SER A 119 -9.44 10.86 3.33
C SER A 119 -8.97 11.57 2.05
N SER A 120 -9.46 11.14 0.90
CA SER A 120 -9.12 11.67 -0.44
C SER A 120 -7.66 11.50 -0.88
N LYS A 121 -6.89 10.69 -0.18
CA LYS A 121 -5.54 10.28 -0.57
C LYS A 121 -5.52 8.82 -0.99
N GLN A 122 -4.66 8.49 -1.94
CA GLN A 122 -4.53 7.15 -2.48
C GLN A 122 -3.36 6.42 -1.83
N TYR A 123 -3.58 5.14 -1.51
CA TYR A 123 -2.59 4.30 -0.85
C TYR A 123 -2.47 2.97 -1.56
N LEU A 124 -1.23 2.48 -1.66
CA LEU A 124 -0.92 1.10 -1.96
C LEU A 124 -0.94 0.31 -0.65
N PHE A 125 -1.80 -0.68 -0.57
CA PHE A 125 -1.89 -1.57 0.58
C PHE A 125 -1.30 -2.94 0.21
N ILE A 126 -0.43 -3.48 1.06
CA ILE A 126 0.24 -4.77 0.88
C ILE A 126 -0.20 -5.68 2.01
N GLU A 127 -0.70 -6.86 1.69
CA GLU A 127 -1.20 -7.83 2.64
C GLU A 127 -0.27 -9.04 2.76
N GLY A 128 -0.37 -9.75 3.88
CA GLY A 128 0.33 -11.02 4.05
C GLY A 128 1.86 -10.94 4.10
N ILE A 129 2.41 -9.76 4.32
CA ILE A 129 3.87 -9.57 4.43
C ILE A 129 4.45 -10.54 5.44
N GLU A 130 5.47 -11.27 5.03
CA GLU A 130 6.31 -12.07 5.91
C GLU A 130 7.78 -11.93 5.49
N VAL A 131 8.61 -11.35 6.38
CA VAL A 131 10.05 -11.19 6.19
C VAL A 131 10.77 -11.83 7.35
N GLY A 132 11.71 -12.72 7.07
CA GLY A 132 12.66 -13.26 8.05
C GLY A 132 13.94 -12.45 8.04
N ILE A 133 14.38 -11.95 9.19
CA ILE A 133 15.66 -11.25 9.35
C ILE A 133 16.53 -12.08 10.29
N LEU A 134 17.61 -12.65 9.77
CA LEU A 134 18.61 -13.37 10.57
C LEU A 134 19.67 -12.36 11.04
N TYR A 135 19.73 -12.20 12.34
CA TYR A 135 20.78 -11.41 13.00
C TYR A 135 21.88 -12.32 13.53
N GLY A 136 23.11 -11.80 13.58
CA GLY A 136 24.27 -12.46 14.14
C GLY A 136 25.25 -11.43 14.74
N GLY A 137 26.45 -11.90 15.06
CA GLY A 137 27.51 -11.11 15.69
C GLY A 137 27.83 -11.59 17.12
N GLU A 138 29.11 -11.72 17.43
CA GLU A 138 29.58 -12.28 18.74
C GLU A 138 29.08 -11.47 19.94
N GLU A 139 28.90 -10.15 19.79
CA GLU A 139 28.45 -9.23 20.84
C GLU A 139 27.00 -8.79 20.66
N CYS A 140 26.26 -9.38 19.72
CA CYS A 140 24.87 -9.04 19.50
C CYS A 140 24.00 -9.48 20.69
N ALA A 141 23.31 -8.55 21.31
CA ALA A 141 22.45 -8.82 22.46
C ALA A 141 21.28 -9.77 22.13
N LEU A 142 20.91 -9.89 20.86
CA LEU A 142 19.90 -10.83 20.37
C LEU A 142 20.50 -12.24 20.16
N GLY A 143 21.83 -12.36 20.04
CA GLY A 143 22.51 -13.58 19.61
C GLY A 143 22.25 -13.85 18.12
N GLU A 144 22.56 -15.10 17.70
CA GLU A 144 22.17 -15.61 16.39
C GLU A 144 20.68 -15.98 16.42
N VAL A 145 19.83 -15.11 15.88
CA VAL A 145 18.38 -15.28 15.94
C VAL A 145 17.70 -14.79 14.69
N GLU A 146 16.72 -15.55 14.24
CA GLU A 146 15.81 -15.10 13.18
C GLU A 146 14.61 -14.37 13.81
N VAL A 147 14.37 -13.16 13.33
CA VAL A 147 13.25 -12.32 13.73
C VAL A 147 12.22 -12.27 12.59
N PRO A 148 11.07 -12.92 12.74
CA PRO A 148 10.00 -12.86 11.74
C PRO A 148 9.22 -11.55 11.88
N VAL A 149 9.13 -10.80 10.79
CA VAL A 149 8.27 -9.62 10.62
C VAL A 149 7.05 -10.03 9.82
N LYS A 150 5.84 -9.79 10.34
CA LYS A 150 4.60 -10.18 9.67
C LYS A 150 3.55 -9.07 9.73
N GLY A 151 2.68 -9.01 8.71
CA GLY A 151 1.52 -8.15 8.75
C GLY A 151 1.12 -7.52 7.44
N THR A 152 0.80 -6.24 7.51
CA THR A 152 0.32 -5.43 6.38
C THR A 152 1.08 -4.11 6.35
N ALA A 153 1.25 -3.54 5.16
CA ALA A 153 1.83 -2.23 4.96
C ALA A 153 0.90 -1.34 4.15
N GLY A 154 0.95 -0.03 4.39
CA GLY A 154 0.19 0.95 3.66
C GLY A 154 1.07 2.13 3.28
N GLY A 155 1.31 2.33 1.97
CA GLY A 155 2.13 3.40 1.42
C GLY A 155 1.28 4.48 0.76
N LEU A 156 1.57 5.75 1.05
CA LEU A 156 0.93 6.89 0.39
C LEU A 156 1.48 7.02 -1.03
N ILE A 157 0.59 6.97 -2.02
CA ILE A 157 0.94 7.18 -3.43
C ILE A 157 1.01 8.67 -3.74
N SER A 158 2.06 9.07 -4.41
CA SER A 158 2.25 10.39 -5.00
C SER A 158 2.49 10.24 -6.50
N ASN A 159 1.55 10.74 -7.29
CA ASN A 159 1.72 10.79 -8.75
C ASN A 159 2.74 11.84 -9.20
N GLU A 160 3.04 12.84 -8.34
CA GLU A 160 4.04 13.86 -8.64
C GLU A 160 5.48 13.33 -8.54
N THR A 161 5.70 12.41 -7.60
CA THR A 161 7.02 11.78 -7.37
C THR A 161 7.06 10.33 -7.84
N GLU A 162 5.99 9.87 -8.49
CA GLU A 162 5.85 8.51 -9.00
C GLU A 162 6.33 7.47 -7.98
N SER A 163 5.77 7.53 -6.78
CA SER A 163 6.22 6.69 -5.67
C SER A 163 5.14 6.39 -4.65
N ALA A 164 5.30 5.28 -3.94
CA ALA A 164 4.56 4.94 -2.73
C ALA A 164 5.48 5.08 -1.51
N THR A 165 5.15 5.98 -0.59
CA THR A 165 5.92 6.23 0.64
C THR A 165 5.31 5.48 1.81
N PHE A 166 6.10 4.63 2.46
CA PHE A 166 5.73 3.86 3.64
C PHE A 166 6.40 4.47 4.88
N ASN A 167 5.60 4.75 5.91
CA ASN A 167 6.08 5.25 7.21
C ASN A 167 4.98 5.10 8.27
N SER A 168 5.27 5.44 9.51
CA SER A 168 4.33 5.34 10.62
C SER A 168 3.03 6.12 10.41
N SER A 169 3.07 7.27 9.75
CA SER A 169 1.88 8.08 9.47
C SER A 169 0.98 7.44 8.41
N THR A 170 1.56 6.83 7.36
CA THR A 170 0.80 6.11 6.33
C THR A 170 0.20 4.83 6.86
N PHE A 171 0.91 4.12 7.75
CA PHE A 171 0.41 2.95 8.45
C PHE A 171 -0.76 3.31 9.37
N SER A 172 -0.64 4.41 10.11
CA SER A 172 -1.73 4.92 10.94
C SER A 172 -2.96 5.30 10.12
N ALA A 173 -2.78 5.95 8.97
CA ALA A 173 -3.87 6.36 8.09
C ALA A 173 -4.63 5.16 7.50
N THR A 174 -3.92 4.11 7.11
CA THR A 174 -4.49 2.91 6.48
C THR A 174 -4.93 1.85 7.48
N GLY A 175 -4.51 1.95 8.75
CA GLY A 175 -4.68 0.91 9.76
C GLY A 175 -3.74 -0.30 9.56
N ALA A 176 -2.76 -0.20 8.64
CA ALA A 176 -1.74 -1.21 8.39
C ALA A 176 -0.89 -1.44 9.65
N LYS A 177 -0.41 -2.68 9.82
CA LYS A 177 0.40 -3.06 10.99
C LYS A 177 1.40 -4.13 10.61
N LEU A 178 2.67 -3.82 10.78
CA LEU A 178 3.74 -4.81 10.82
C LEU A 178 4.10 -5.13 12.27
N LYS A 179 4.47 -6.37 12.53
CA LYS A 179 4.72 -6.88 13.87
C LYS A 179 5.89 -7.85 13.91
N VAL A 180 6.57 -7.85 15.06
CA VAL A 180 7.42 -8.93 15.53
C VAL A 180 6.74 -9.52 16.76
N GLY A 181 6.23 -10.73 16.65
CA GLY A 181 5.35 -11.32 17.68
C GLY A 181 4.09 -10.46 17.91
N SER A 182 3.93 -9.91 19.12
CA SER A 182 2.82 -9.01 19.45
C SER A 182 3.17 -7.52 19.32
N THR A 183 4.45 -7.18 19.13
CA THR A 183 4.95 -5.80 19.10
C THR A 183 4.82 -5.23 17.70
N SER A 184 4.17 -4.06 17.58
CA SER A 184 4.15 -3.30 16.33
C SER A 184 5.52 -2.71 16.06
N ILE A 185 5.92 -2.75 14.80
CA ILE A 185 7.19 -2.21 14.32
C ILE A 185 6.94 -1.12 13.28
N GLU A 186 7.94 -0.26 13.10
CA GLU A 186 7.93 0.75 12.06
C GLU A 186 8.69 0.26 10.83
N TRP A 187 8.15 0.56 9.67
CA TRP A 187 8.82 0.40 8.40
C TRP A 187 8.80 1.73 7.66
N ASN A 188 9.98 2.15 7.20
CA ASN A 188 10.14 3.36 6.41
C ASN A 188 10.79 2.98 5.08
N GLY A 189 10.20 3.41 3.98
CA GLY A 189 10.70 3.14 2.64
C GLY A 189 9.92 3.93 1.60
N VAL A 190 10.55 4.11 0.45
CA VAL A 190 9.93 4.73 -0.72
C VAL A 190 10.08 3.73 -1.87
N PHE A 191 8.94 3.30 -2.40
CA PHE A 191 8.86 2.46 -3.59
C PHE A 191 8.59 3.37 -4.77
N PRO A 192 9.52 3.56 -5.70
CA PRO A 192 9.25 4.18 -6.97
C PRO A 192 8.15 3.41 -7.70
N THR A 193 7.24 4.10 -8.35
CA THR A 193 6.24 3.49 -9.23
C THR A 193 6.59 3.67 -10.71
N GLU A 194 7.82 4.09 -10.99
CA GLU A 194 8.37 4.09 -12.34
C GLU A 194 8.56 2.64 -12.79
N ALA A 195 7.96 2.28 -13.91
CA ALA A 195 8.19 0.98 -14.52
C ALA A 195 9.57 0.97 -15.17
N PHE A 196 10.48 0.18 -14.63
CA PHE A 196 11.69 -0.21 -15.36
C PHE A 196 11.37 -1.37 -16.30
N GLU A 197 10.57 -1.13 -17.32
CA GLU A 197 10.58 -2.02 -18.46
C GLU A 197 11.83 -1.75 -19.31
N TRP A 198 12.49 -2.81 -19.74
CA TRP A 198 13.69 -2.78 -20.60
C TRP A 198 13.49 -2.00 -21.91
N HIS A 199 12.29 -1.49 -22.19
CA HIS A 199 11.94 -0.86 -23.46
C HIS A 199 11.00 0.36 -23.37
N ARG A 200 10.51 0.79 -22.18
CA ARG A 200 9.59 1.93 -22.07
C ARG A 200 9.83 2.72 -20.79
N GLU A 201 10.02 4.02 -20.98
CA GLU A 201 9.89 5.02 -19.90
C GLU A 201 8.41 5.43 -19.83
N GLU A 202 7.57 4.62 -19.18
CA GLU A 202 6.16 4.93 -19.00
C GLU A 202 5.89 5.35 -17.54
N SER A 203 5.15 6.43 -17.37
CA SER A 203 4.75 6.93 -16.06
C SER A 203 3.58 6.13 -15.51
N ILE A 204 3.73 5.56 -14.31
CA ILE A 204 2.67 4.87 -13.60
C ILE A 204 2.05 5.83 -12.59
N SER A 205 0.74 5.98 -12.67
CA SER A 205 -0.03 6.83 -11.79
C SER A 205 -1.28 6.12 -11.27
N VAL A 206 -1.93 6.71 -10.28
CA VAL A 206 -3.19 6.24 -9.73
C VAL A 206 -4.25 7.33 -9.85
N GLY A 207 -5.46 6.96 -10.26
CA GLY A 207 -6.54 7.91 -10.39
C GLY A 207 -7.94 7.31 -10.40
#